data_907cf1a6d537bc1ca3ee9de8d88b79d7
#
_entry.id   907cf1a6d537bc1ca3ee9de8d88b79d7
#
_cell.length_a   1.000
_cell.length_b   1.000
_cell.length_c   1.000
_cell.angle_alpha   90.00
_cell.angle_beta   90.00
_cell.angle_gamma   90.00
#
_symmetry.space_group_name_H-M   'P 1'
#
loop_
_entity.id
_entity.type
_entity.pdbx_description
1 polymer ?
#
loop_
_entity_poly.entity_id
_entity_poly.type
_entity_poly.pdbx_seq_one_letter_code
_entity_poly.pdbx_strand_id
1 'polypeptide(L)'
;VTSRKEAGMPVAEMFPSLRGYVDVAFSTPEEADLTACDVVFFATPNGIAMNEAVRLLEAGVKVIDLAADFRISDVAEWEKWYGMTHAAPHLVQEAVYGLPEINRAAVRSARLIANPGCYPTAVQLGFLPLIEAGAIDTQTLIADCKSGVSGAGRKAEVHALFAEAGDNFKAYGVAGHRHLPEIRQGLGRAAGGSVGLTFVPHLTPLIRGIHATLYARLTKDIDLQALFEQRYADETFVDVLPAGSHPETRSVRGANTCRIAVH
;
A
#
# COMPACT_ATOMS: atom_id res chain seq x y z
N VAL A 1 7.57 -1.60 -21.39
CA VAL A 1 6.56 -0.76 -20.68
C VAL A 1 5.34 -0.64 -21.57
N THR A 2 4.13 -0.89 -21.04
CA THR A 2 2.90 -0.87 -21.85
C THR A 2 1.96 0.26 -21.44
N SER A 3 1.32 0.86 -22.44
CA SER A 3 0.20 1.81 -22.29
C SER A 3 -0.60 1.87 -23.58
N ARG A 4 -1.93 1.72 -23.51
CA ARG A 4 -2.77 1.89 -24.71
C ARG A 4 -2.82 3.33 -25.21
N LYS A 5 -2.75 4.28 -24.27
CA LYS A 5 -2.88 5.69 -24.58
C LYS A 5 -1.58 6.30 -25.15
N GLU A 6 -0.46 5.88 -24.61
CA GLU A 6 0.87 6.41 -24.91
C GLU A 6 1.69 5.50 -25.84
N ALA A 7 1.07 4.49 -26.48
CA ALA A 7 1.77 3.57 -27.40
C ALA A 7 2.53 4.36 -28.49
N GLY A 8 3.78 4.00 -28.73
CA GLY A 8 4.70 4.66 -29.64
C GLY A 8 5.46 5.86 -29.06
N MET A 9 5.04 6.40 -27.90
CA MET A 9 5.74 7.52 -27.24
C MET A 9 7.00 7.02 -26.53
N PRO A 10 8.17 7.68 -26.70
CA PRO A 10 9.34 7.41 -25.87
C PRO A 10 9.06 7.64 -24.38
N VAL A 11 9.50 6.71 -23.53
CA VAL A 11 9.29 6.82 -22.06
C VAL A 11 9.93 8.09 -21.51
N ALA A 12 11.06 8.53 -22.07
CA ALA A 12 11.75 9.73 -21.67
C ALA A 12 11.02 11.05 -22.03
N GLU A 13 10.02 11.02 -22.89
CA GLU A 13 9.14 12.19 -23.13
C GLU A 13 8.15 12.38 -21.98
N MET A 14 7.57 11.28 -21.48
CA MET A 14 6.68 11.34 -20.32
C MET A 14 7.43 11.53 -19.01
N PHE A 15 8.62 10.97 -18.91
CA PHE A 15 9.48 11.01 -17.72
C PHE A 15 10.85 11.59 -18.06
N PRO A 16 10.99 12.93 -18.17
CA PRO A 16 12.24 13.58 -18.59
C PRO A 16 13.46 13.24 -17.75
N SER A 17 13.27 12.85 -16.48
CA SER A 17 14.35 12.39 -15.60
C SER A 17 15.02 11.10 -16.07
N LEU A 18 14.39 10.34 -16.98
CA LEU A 18 14.94 9.10 -17.55
C LEU A 18 15.68 9.34 -18.88
N ARG A 19 15.70 10.59 -19.37
CA ARG A 19 16.36 10.93 -20.63
C ARG A 19 17.87 10.64 -20.55
N GLY A 20 18.37 9.87 -21.50
CA GLY A 20 19.77 9.44 -21.55
C GLY A 20 20.08 8.19 -20.70
N TYR A 21 19.13 7.69 -19.91
CA TYR A 21 19.26 6.47 -19.14
C TYR A 21 18.41 5.33 -19.68
N VAL A 22 17.24 5.64 -20.24
CA VAL A 22 16.28 4.64 -20.75
C VAL A 22 15.88 5.03 -22.17
N ASP A 23 16.15 4.14 -23.12
CA ASP A 23 15.79 4.30 -24.53
C ASP A 23 14.77 3.22 -24.91
N VAL A 24 13.53 3.40 -24.41
CA VAL A 24 12.38 2.52 -24.73
C VAL A 24 11.15 3.38 -25.00
N ALA A 25 10.26 2.88 -25.85
CA ALA A 25 8.94 3.47 -26.07
C ALA A 25 7.86 2.62 -25.40
N PHE A 26 6.72 3.22 -25.15
CA PHE A 26 5.52 2.50 -24.72
C PHE A 26 5.01 1.65 -25.90
N SER A 27 4.61 0.41 -25.64
CA SER A 27 3.86 -0.45 -26.54
C SER A 27 2.45 -0.67 -26.02
N THR A 28 1.54 -1.17 -26.85
CA THR A 28 0.28 -1.68 -26.33
C THR A 28 0.51 -2.98 -25.57
N PRO A 29 -0.37 -3.36 -24.62
CA PRO A 29 -0.29 -4.67 -23.95
C PRO A 29 -0.37 -5.84 -24.92
N GLU A 30 -1.07 -5.69 -26.04
CA GLU A 30 -1.26 -6.70 -27.08
C GLU A 30 0.01 -6.92 -27.92
N GLU A 31 0.80 -5.89 -28.14
CA GLU A 31 2.08 -5.95 -28.86
C GLU A 31 3.23 -6.43 -28.00
N ALA A 32 3.11 -6.27 -26.68
CA ALA A 32 4.15 -6.65 -25.74
C ALA A 32 4.06 -8.15 -25.41
N ASP A 33 5.14 -8.88 -25.65
CA ASP A 33 5.26 -10.25 -25.13
C ASP A 33 5.64 -10.22 -23.64
N LEU A 34 4.63 -10.08 -22.78
CA LEU A 34 4.83 -10.08 -21.33
C LEU A 34 5.25 -11.45 -20.78
N THR A 35 5.06 -12.54 -21.56
CA THR A 35 5.48 -13.88 -21.14
C THR A 35 6.99 -14.10 -21.27
N ALA A 36 7.68 -13.25 -22.01
CA ALA A 36 9.14 -13.25 -22.11
C ALA A 36 9.84 -12.50 -20.95
N CYS A 37 9.07 -11.93 -19.99
CA CYS A 37 9.62 -11.23 -18.84
C CYS A 37 9.85 -12.17 -17.65
N ASP A 38 10.86 -11.89 -16.83
CA ASP A 38 11.05 -12.57 -15.53
C ASP A 38 10.01 -12.10 -14.49
N VAL A 39 9.62 -10.82 -14.56
CA VAL A 39 8.65 -10.20 -13.65
C VAL A 39 7.82 -9.12 -14.36
N VAL A 40 6.54 -9.07 -14.03
CA VAL A 40 5.60 -8.05 -14.52
C VAL A 40 4.97 -7.32 -13.34
N PHE A 41 5.08 -5.98 -13.37
CA PHE A 41 4.43 -5.08 -12.41
C PHE A 41 3.15 -4.52 -13.02
N PHE A 42 2.04 -4.67 -12.32
CA PHE A 42 0.76 -4.10 -12.71
C PHE A 42 0.50 -2.78 -11.96
N ALA A 43 0.88 -1.67 -12.57
CA ALA A 43 0.53 -0.31 -12.13
C ALA A 43 -0.72 0.17 -12.89
N THR A 44 -1.78 -0.63 -12.86
CA THR A 44 -3.00 -0.49 -13.68
C THR A 44 -4.22 -0.21 -12.80
N PRO A 45 -5.35 0.20 -13.39
CA PRO A 45 -6.63 0.17 -12.69
C PRO A 45 -6.95 -1.25 -12.18
N ASN A 46 -7.78 -1.31 -11.11
CA ASN A 46 -8.26 -2.60 -10.58
C ASN A 46 -9.00 -3.39 -11.67
N GLY A 47 -8.90 -4.70 -11.61
CA GLY A 47 -9.48 -5.62 -12.58
C GLY A 47 -8.56 -6.03 -13.73
N ILE A 48 -7.45 -5.35 -13.96
CA ILE A 48 -6.53 -5.68 -15.05
C ILE A 48 -5.58 -6.80 -14.64
N ALA A 49 -4.96 -6.70 -13.47
CA ALA A 49 -4.00 -7.72 -13.02
C ALA A 49 -4.65 -9.11 -12.90
N MET A 50 -5.84 -9.20 -12.32
CA MET A 50 -6.54 -10.47 -12.15
C MET A 50 -6.94 -11.15 -13.47
N ASN A 51 -7.10 -10.39 -14.58
CA ASN A 51 -7.38 -10.96 -15.90
C ASN A 51 -6.12 -11.50 -16.60
N GLU A 52 -4.94 -10.93 -16.31
CA GLU A 52 -3.68 -11.29 -16.96
C GLU A 52 -2.82 -12.25 -16.14
N ALA A 53 -2.99 -12.25 -14.82
CA ALA A 53 -2.12 -12.98 -13.89
C ALA A 53 -2.06 -14.49 -14.19
N VAL A 54 -3.19 -15.13 -14.52
CA VAL A 54 -3.24 -16.58 -14.80
C VAL A 54 -2.26 -16.95 -15.90
N ARG A 55 -2.37 -16.28 -17.06
CA ARG A 55 -1.52 -16.52 -18.24
C ARG A 55 -0.03 -16.30 -17.93
N LEU A 56 0.29 -15.26 -17.18
CA LEU A 56 1.69 -14.94 -16.85
C LEU A 56 2.28 -15.94 -15.86
N LEU A 57 1.53 -16.34 -14.84
CA LEU A 57 1.97 -17.34 -13.86
C LEU A 57 2.15 -18.73 -14.49
N GLU A 58 1.29 -19.12 -15.43
CA GLU A 58 1.43 -20.35 -16.23
C GLU A 58 2.69 -20.33 -17.11
N ALA A 59 3.07 -19.15 -17.63
CA ALA A 59 4.31 -18.94 -18.37
C ALA A 59 5.56 -18.85 -17.47
N GLY A 60 5.42 -18.95 -16.14
CA GLY A 60 6.53 -18.85 -15.19
C GLY A 60 6.95 -17.43 -14.82
N VAL A 61 6.22 -16.41 -15.25
CA VAL A 61 6.49 -15.01 -14.96
C VAL A 61 6.03 -14.67 -13.55
N LYS A 62 6.85 -13.96 -12.78
CA LYS A 62 6.43 -13.41 -11.49
C LYS A 62 5.54 -12.19 -11.68
N VAL A 63 4.47 -12.10 -10.89
CA VAL A 63 3.51 -11.00 -10.95
C VAL A 63 3.55 -10.20 -9.66
N ILE A 64 3.71 -8.88 -9.79
CA ILE A 64 3.58 -7.93 -8.69
C ILE A 64 2.43 -6.98 -8.99
N ASP A 65 1.32 -7.18 -8.29
CA ASP A 65 0.13 -6.33 -8.42
C ASP A 65 0.26 -5.11 -7.50
N LEU A 66 0.44 -3.93 -8.09
CA LEU A 66 0.44 -2.64 -7.40
C LEU A 66 -0.98 -2.06 -7.27
N ALA A 67 -1.97 -2.64 -7.98
CA ALA A 67 -3.38 -2.33 -7.81
C ALA A 67 -3.91 -3.02 -6.53
N ALA A 68 -5.12 -3.51 -6.53
CA ALA A 68 -5.68 -4.09 -5.31
C ALA A 68 -6.37 -5.44 -5.55
N ASP A 69 -6.11 -6.07 -6.69
CA ASP A 69 -6.88 -7.23 -7.13
C ASP A 69 -6.68 -8.44 -6.20
N PHE A 70 -5.51 -8.55 -5.56
CA PHE A 70 -5.16 -9.71 -4.74
C PHE A 70 -4.89 -9.39 -3.25
N ARG A 71 -5.20 -8.16 -2.77
CA ARG A 71 -4.86 -7.74 -1.39
C ARG A 71 -5.78 -8.34 -0.33
N ILE A 72 -7.06 -8.53 -0.64
CA ILE A 72 -8.08 -9.00 0.28
C ILE A 72 -8.33 -10.48 0.01
N SER A 73 -8.12 -11.34 1.01
CA SER A 73 -8.21 -12.80 0.88
C SER A 73 -9.65 -13.31 0.82
N ASP A 74 -10.61 -12.55 1.30
CA ASP A 74 -12.04 -12.83 1.13
C ASP A 74 -12.53 -12.21 -0.18
N VAL A 75 -12.80 -13.06 -1.17
CA VAL A 75 -13.25 -12.64 -2.50
C VAL A 75 -14.58 -11.89 -2.45
N ALA A 76 -15.51 -12.33 -1.62
CA ALA A 76 -16.81 -11.67 -1.49
C ALA A 76 -16.68 -10.26 -0.88
N GLU A 77 -15.79 -10.10 0.11
CA GLU A 77 -15.49 -8.79 0.65
C GLU A 77 -14.78 -7.91 -0.40
N TRP A 78 -13.84 -8.45 -1.16
CA TRP A 78 -13.20 -7.73 -2.26
C TRP A 78 -14.23 -7.24 -3.29
N GLU A 79 -15.10 -8.12 -3.78
CA GLU A 79 -16.15 -7.80 -4.76
C GLU A 79 -17.10 -6.70 -4.25
N LYS A 80 -17.48 -6.76 -2.98
CA LYS A 80 -18.28 -5.72 -2.32
C LYS A 80 -17.61 -4.35 -2.34
N TRP A 81 -16.30 -4.28 -2.05
CA TRP A 81 -15.57 -3.02 -1.96
C TRP A 81 -15.16 -2.45 -3.31
N TYR A 82 -14.93 -3.30 -4.30
CA TYR A 82 -14.49 -2.87 -5.62
C TYR A 82 -15.62 -2.82 -6.66
N GLY A 83 -16.79 -3.39 -6.36
CA GLY A 83 -17.99 -3.30 -7.20
C GLY A 83 -17.88 -4.05 -8.52
N MET A 84 -17.08 -5.12 -8.55
CA MET A 84 -16.88 -5.97 -9.74
C MET A 84 -16.64 -7.41 -9.32
N THR A 85 -16.92 -8.37 -10.21
CA THR A 85 -16.62 -9.79 -9.99
C THR A 85 -15.14 -10.05 -10.15
N HIS A 86 -14.56 -10.84 -9.25
CA HIS A 86 -13.15 -11.20 -9.30
C HIS A 86 -12.87 -12.24 -10.38
N ALA A 87 -12.04 -11.89 -11.38
CA ALA A 87 -11.80 -12.76 -12.55
C ALA A 87 -10.93 -14.00 -12.25
N ALA A 88 -10.10 -13.94 -11.19
CA ALA A 88 -9.21 -15.05 -10.81
C ALA A 88 -9.28 -15.36 -9.30
N PRO A 89 -10.46 -15.73 -8.75
CA PRO A 89 -10.63 -15.95 -7.32
C PRO A 89 -9.74 -17.08 -6.76
N HIS A 90 -9.38 -18.05 -7.58
CA HIS A 90 -8.50 -19.16 -7.20
C HIS A 90 -7.06 -18.71 -6.91
N LEU A 91 -6.60 -17.60 -7.49
CA LEU A 91 -5.26 -17.05 -7.25
C LEU A 91 -5.17 -16.23 -5.96
N VAL A 92 -6.30 -15.80 -5.40
CA VAL A 92 -6.32 -14.96 -4.18
C VAL A 92 -5.65 -15.66 -2.99
N GLN A 93 -5.79 -16.98 -2.88
CA GLN A 93 -5.16 -17.74 -1.80
C GLN A 93 -3.66 -18.01 -2.05
N GLU A 94 -3.21 -17.98 -3.30
CA GLU A 94 -1.79 -18.07 -3.64
C GLU A 94 -1.06 -16.75 -3.44
N ALA A 95 -1.75 -15.64 -3.60
CA ALA A 95 -1.16 -14.31 -3.53
C ALA A 95 -0.56 -14.03 -2.15
N VAL A 96 0.72 -13.66 -2.13
CA VAL A 96 1.40 -13.23 -0.92
C VAL A 96 1.23 -11.74 -0.73
N TYR A 97 0.75 -11.33 0.44
CA TYR A 97 0.66 -9.91 0.81
C TYR A 97 2.07 -9.33 0.96
N GLY A 98 2.41 -8.39 0.09
CA GLY A 98 3.76 -7.91 -0.16
C GLY A 98 4.25 -6.84 0.81
N LEU A 99 4.05 -7.02 2.12
CA LEU A 99 4.68 -6.22 3.17
C LEU A 99 5.84 -7.04 3.75
N PRO A 100 7.10 -6.74 3.35
CA PRO A 100 8.26 -7.56 3.71
C PRO A 100 8.50 -7.64 5.22
N GLU A 101 8.17 -6.62 5.97
CA GLU A 101 8.31 -6.54 7.42
C GLU A 101 7.43 -7.57 8.17
N ILE A 102 6.43 -8.14 7.45
CA ILE A 102 5.56 -9.19 7.97
C ILE A 102 5.82 -10.52 7.26
N ASN A 103 6.02 -10.49 5.93
CA ASN A 103 5.95 -11.67 5.06
C ASN A 103 7.25 -11.94 4.28
N ARG A 104 8.40 -11.46 4.74
CA ARG A 104 9.68 -11.51 4.00
C ARG A 104 10.00 -12.89 3.42
N ALA A 105 9.88 -13.94 4.22
CA ALA A 105 10.18 -15.31 3.78
C ALA A 105 9.23 -15.77 2.66
N ALA A 106 7.93 -15.49 2.79
CA ALA A 106 6.94 -15.83 1.79
C ALA A 106 7.11 -15.01 0.50
N VAL A 107 7.42 -13.71 0.61
CA VAL A 107 7.65 -12.81 -0.55
C VAL A 107 8.82 -13.30 -1.40
N ARG A 108 9.90 -13.85 -0.79
CA ARG A 108 11.06 -14.35 -1.51
C ARG A 108 10.72 -15.47 -2.50
N SER A 109 9.78 -16.34 -2.16
CA SER A 109 9.37 -17.49 -2.96
C SER A 109 8.09 -17.27 -3.77
N ALA A 110 7.41 -16.14 -3.56
CA ALA A 110 6.14 -15.86 -4.19
C ALA A 110 6.26 -15.72 -5.71
N ARG A 111 5.26 -16.25 -6.41
CA ARG A 111 5.05 -16.00 -7.84
C ARG A 111 4.07 -14.84 -8.06
N LEU A 112 3.12 -14.66 -7.14
CA LEU A 112 2.14 -13.58 -7.15
C LEU A 112 2.24 -12.78 -5.85
N ILE A 113 2.54 -11.50 -5.98
CA ILE A 113 2.68 -10.57 -4.86
C ILE A 113 1.60 -9.49 -4.94
N ALA A 114 0.77 -9.39 -3.91
CA ALA A 114 -0.19 -8.32 -3.73
C ALA A 114 0.47 -7.16 -2.96
N ASN A 115 0.92 -6.13 -3.66
CA ASN A 115 1.58 -4.98 -3.02
C ASN A 115 0.59 -4.20 -2.15
N PRO A 116 0.90 -3.88 -0.89
CA PRO A 116 0.00 -3.20 0.03
C PRO A 116 -0.48 -1.83 -0.44
N GLY A 117 -1.64 -1.41 0.02
CA GLY A 117 -2.06 -0.03 -0.08
C GLY A 117 -1.22 0.89 0.82
N CYS A 118 -1.18 2.17 0.48
CA CYS A 118 -0.34 3.15 1.19
C CYS A 118 -0.75 3.36 2.66
N TYR A 119 -2.04 3.55 2.94
CA TYR A 119 -2.54 3.60 4.33
C TYR A 119 -2.39 2.27 5.06
N PRO A 120 -2.72 1.11 4.45
CA PRO A 120 -2.48 -0.19 5.10
C PRO A 120 -1.04 -0.40 5.52
N THR A 121 -0.06 0.01 4.70
CA THR A 121 1.35 -0.06 5.07
C THR A 121 1.64 0.76 6.33
N ALA A 122 1.27 2.04 6.35
CA ALA A 122 1.55 2.92 7.48
C ALA A 122 0.86 2.46 8.77
N VAL A 123 -0.42 2.06 8.68
CA VAL A 123 -1.23 1.68 9.85
C VAL A 123 -0.79 0.33 10.42
N GLN A 124 -0.50 -0.64 9.55
CA GLN A 124 -0.02 -1.95 10.01
C GLN A 124 1.35 -1.83 10.69
N LEU A 125 2.32 -1.15 10.06
CA LEU A 125 3.64 -0.95 10.67
C LEU A 125 3.55 -0.22 12.02
N GLY A 126 2.63 0.71 12.16
CA GLY A 126 2.46 1.43 13.42
C GLY A 126 1.81 0.63 14.55
N PHE A 127 0.84 -0.26 14.25
CA PHE A 127 0.17 -1.05 15.30
C PHE A 127 0.82 -2.42 15.56
N LEU A 128 1.56 -2.95 14.59
CA LEU A 128 2.03 -4.33 14.61
C LEU A 128 2.83 -4.70 15.87
N PRO A 129 3.84 -3.91 16.31
CA PRO A 129 4.62 -4.25 17.51
C PRO A 129 3.74 -4.36 18.76
N LEU A 130 2.76 -3.49 18.88
CA LEU A 130 1.85 -3.46 20.03
C LEU A 130 0.89 -4.65 20.05
N ILE A 131 0.39 -5.05 18.87
CA ILE A 131 -0.49 -6.21 18.73
C ILE A 131 0.28 -7.51 18.99
N GLU A 132 1.46 -7.67 18.37
CA GLU A 132 2.33 -8.83 18.56
C GLU A 132 2.74 -9.02 20.03
N ALA A 133 3.00 -7.91 20.74
CA ALA A 133 3.27 -7.94 22.17
C ALA A 133 2.01 -8.17 23.04
N GLY A 134 0.80 -8.15 22.47
CA GLY A 134 -0.47 -8.18 23.20
C GLY A 134 -0.58 -7.04 24.20
N ALA A 135 -0.09 -5.84 23.84
CA ALA A 135 0.05 -4.71 24.74
C ALA A 135 -1.12 -3.70 24.68
N ILE A 136 -2.04 -3.89 23.74
CA ILE A 136 -3.14 -2.95 23.49
C ILE A 136 -4.49 -3.64 23.41
N ASP A 137 -5.54 -2.87 23.68
CA ASP A 137 -6.92 -3.25 23.35
C ASP A 137 -7.14 -3.14 21.83
N THR A 138 -7.25 -4.28 21.17
CA THR A 138 -7.44 -4.36 19.72
C THR A 138 -8.85 -4.01 19.25
N GLN A 139 -9.80 -3.76 20.16
CA GLN A 139 -11.20 -3.43 19.80
C GLN A 139 -11.47 -1.93 19.69
N THR A 140 -10.50 -1.08 20.08
CA THR A 140 -10.67 0.38 20.14
C THR A 140 -9.57 1.15 19.40
N LEU A 141 -9.01 0.59 18.33
CA LEU A 141 -7.96 1.21 17.55
C LEU A 141 -8.48 2.41 16.74
N ILE A 142 -7.69 3.48 16.68
CA ILE A 142 -7.99 4.65 15.85
C ILE A 142 -6.79 4.93 14.95
N ALA A 143 -7.03 5.03 13.65
CA ALA A 143 -6.07 5.44 12.64
C ALA A 143 -6.56 6.72 11.96
N ASP A 144 -6.01 7.84 12.35
CA ASP A 144 -6.28 9.17 11.80
C ASP A 144 -5.14 9.54 10.83
N CYS A 145 -5.40 9.43 9.53
CA CYS A 145 -4.38 9.44 8.50
C CYS A 145 -4.53 10.63 7.55
N LYS A 146 -3.41 11.29 7.25
CA LYS A 146 -3.33 12.46 6.36
C LYS A 146 -2.50 12.08 5.14
N SER A 147 -3.05 12.30 3.93
CA SER A 147 -2.39 11.98 2.65
C SER A 147 -2.28 13.21 1.77
N GLY A 148 -1.15 13.30 1.07
CA GLY A 148 -0.99 14.23 -0.03
C GLY A 148 -1.84 13.84 -1.26
N VAL A 149 -2.11 14.82 -2.11
CA VAL A 149 -3.03 14.72 -3.25
C VAL A 149 -2.60 13.66 -4.29
N SER A 150 -1.31 13.45 -4.47
CA SER A 150 -0.80 12.44 -5.42
C SER A 150 -1.24 11.00 -5.09
N GLY A 151 -1.69 10.74 -3.85
CA GLY A 151 -2.27 9.46 -3.44
C GLY A 151 -3.60 9.15 -4.12
N ALA A 152 -4.32 10.15 -4.64
CA ALA A 152 -5.54 9.98 -5.42
C ALA A 152 -5.29 9.52 -6.87
N GLY A 153 -4.02 9.44 -7.30
CA GLY A 153 -3.63 9.06 -8.65
C GLY A 153 -3.64 10.23 -9.64
N ARG A 154 -3.56 9.90 -10.95
CA ARG A 154 -3.43 10.90 -12.04
C ARG A 154 -4.76 11.24 -12.72
N LYS A 155 -5.87 10.72 -12.24
CA LYS A 155 -7.18 11.03 -12.81
C LYS A 155 -7.51 12.50 -12.56
N ALA A 156 -7.99 13.19 -13.60
CA ALA A 156 -8.43 14.57 -13.49
C ALA A 156 -9.79 14.64 -12.77
N GLU A 157 -9.72 14.88 -11.47
CA GLU A 157 -10.89 15.03 -10.59
C GLU A 157 -10.86 16.41 -9.95
N VAL A 158 -12.01 17.04 -9.78
CA VAL A 158 -12.11 18.40 -9.23
C VAL A 158 -11.39 18.53 -7.90
N HIS A 159 -11.58 17.60 -6.99
CA HIS A 159 -10.96 17.62 -5.66
C HIS A 159 -9.42 17.50 -5.66
N ALA A 160 -8.82 17.10 -6.79
CA ALA A 160 -7.38 16.96 -6.97
C ALA A 160 -6.76 18.11 -7.79
N LEU A 161 -7.58 19.06 -8.27
CA LEU A 161 -7.07 20.25 -8.95
C LEU A 161 -6.30 21.13 -7.97
N PHE A 162 -5.26 21.80 -8.45
CA PHE A 162 -4.41 22.66 -7.63
C PHE A 162 -5.20 23.71 -6.84
N ALA A 163 -6.18 24.39 -7.50
CA ALA A 163 -7.01 25.41 -6.88
C ALA A 163 -8.00 24.86 -5.82
N GLU A 164 -8.35 23.57 -5.91
CA GLU A 164 -9.29 22.93 -4.97
C GLU A 164 -8.57 22.20 -3.82
N ALA A 165 -7.37 21.70 -4.09
CA ALA A 165 -6.55 20.99 -3.10
C ALA A 165 -5.64 21.92 -2.30
N GLY A 166 -5.24 23.07 -2.90
CA GLY A 166 -4.43 24.09 -2.22
C GLY A 166 -5.23 24.70 -1.06
N ASP A 167 -4.54 24.94 0.07
CA ASP A 167 -5.12 25.50 1.29
C ASP A 167 -6.37 24.76 1.84
N ASN A 168 -6.57 23.49 1.42
CA ASN A 168 -7.72 22.69 1.79
C ASN A 168 -7.31 21.43 2.56
N PHE A 169 -7.91 21.21 3.71
CA PHE A 169 -7.74 20.03 4.54
C PHE A 169 -9.10 19.41 4.84
N LYS A 170 -9.34 18.18 4.38
CA LYS A 170 -10.64 17.53 4.55
C LYS A 170 -10.56 16.02 4.79
N ALA A 171 -11.45 15.51 5.65
CA ALA A 171 -11.70 14.08 5.73
C ALA A 171 -12.44 13.58 4.48
N TYR A 172 -12.17 12.35 4.09
CA TYR A 172 -12.90 11.68 3.01
C TYR A 172 -13.07 10.19 3.32
N GLY A 173 -14.03 9.52 2.67
CA GLY A 173 -14.24 8.07 2.80
C GLY A 173 -14.46 7.60 4.23
N VAL A 174 -14.97 8.45 5.13
CA VAL A 174 -15.16 8.11 6.57
C VAL A 174 -16.19 7.01 6.75
N ALA A 175 -17.27 7.01 5.95
CA ALA A 175 -18.30 5.98 5.97
C ALA A 175 -17.84 4.65 5.35
N GLY A 176 -16.74 4.67 4.59
CA GLY A 176 -16.15 3.49 3.96
C GLY A 176 -15.03 3.87 3.00
N HIS A 177 -13.86 3.35 3.22
CA HIS A 177 -12.69 3.49 2.37
C HIS A 177 -12.15 2.11 1.99
N ARG A 178 -11.75 1.90 0.74
CA ARG A 178 -11.29 0.60 0.22
C ARG A 178 -10.10 0.00 0.97
N HIS A 179 -9.32 0.80 1.68
CA HIS A 179 -8.22 0.31 2.53
C HIS A 179 -8.68 -0.21 3.89
N LEU A 180 -9.91 0.09 4.34
CA LEU A 180 -10.39 -0.36 5.65
C LEU A 180 -10.39 -1.89 5.79
N PRO A 181 -10.97 -2.69 4.85
CA PRO A 181 -10.94 -4.14 4.94
C PRO A 181 -9.51 -4.70 4.88
N GLU A 182 -8.64 -4.12 4.06
CA GLU A 182 -7.23 -4.50 3.96
C GLU A 182 -6.48 -4.29 5.30
N ILE A 183 -6.68 -3.14 5.95
CA ILE A 183 -6.08 -2.86 7.27
C ILE A 183 -6.62 -3.84 8.31
N ARG A 184 -7.94 -4.02 8.38
CA ARG A 184 -8.58 -4.95 9.33
C ARG A 184 -8.08 -6.38 9.13
N GLN A 185 -7.92 -6.82 7.89
CA GLN A 185 -7.36 -8.14 7.58
C GLN A 185 -5.94 -8.30 8.12
N GLY A 186 -5.07 -7.32 7.86
CA GLY A 186 -3.66 -7.38 8.30
C GLY A 186 -3.52 -7.36 9.81
N LEU A 187 -4.18 -6.41 10.48
CA LEU A 187 -4.19 -6.31 11.94
C LEU A 187 -4.88 -7.51 12.60
N GLY A 188 -5.97 -8.02 12.00
CA GLY A 188 -6.68 -9.18 12.48
C GLY A 188 -5.85 -10.46 12.43
N ARG A 189 -5.03 -10.63 11.39
CA ARG A 189 -4.06 -11.75 11.31
C ARG A 189 -3.04 -11.69 12.43
N ALA A 190 -2.49 -10.51 12.70
CA ALA A 190 -1.54 -10.32 13.79
C ALA A 190 -2.18 -10.50 15.18
N ALA A 191 -3.44 -10.09 15.35
CA ALA A 191 -4.17 -10.22 16.61
C ALA A 191 -4.76 -11.62 16.84
N GLY A 192 -4.74 -12.50 15.83
CA GLY A 192 -5.40 -13.81 15.90
C GLY A 192 -6.93 -13.73 15.93
N GLY A 193 -7.54 -12.63 15.50
CA GLY A 193 -8.98 -12.42 15.50
C GLY A 193 -9.40 -11.07 14.91
N SER A 194 -10.67 -10.74 15.00
CA SER A 194 -11.19 -9.46 14.50
C SER A 194 -10.69 -8.29 15.34
N VAL A 195 -10.50 -7.14 14.70
CA VAL A 195 -10.10 -5.88 15.36
C VAL A 195 -11.16 -4.81 15.16
N GLY A 196 -11.39 -4.00 16.20
CA GLY A 196 -12.19 -2.78 16.13
C GLY A 196 -11.31 -1.62 15.66
N LEU A 197 -11.58 -1.08 14.47
CA LEU A 197 -10.79 0.01 13.91
C LEU A 197 -11.68 1.14 13.41
N THR A 198 -11.45 2.34 13.94
CA THR A 198 -11.90 3.61 13.35
C THR A 198 -10.79 4.11 12.43
N PHE A 199 -11.06 4.19 11.13
CA PHE A 199 -10.10 4.69 10.13
C PHE A 199 -10.65 5.95 9.49
N VAL A 200 -9.92 7.06 9.63
CA VAL A 200 -10.31 8.37 9.08
C VAL A 200 -9.20 8.90 8.19
N PRO A 201 -9.29 8.75 6.87
CA PRO A 201 -8.35 9.35 5.95
C PRO A 201 -8.69 10.81 5.69
N HIS A 202 -7.65 11.64 5.54
CA HIS A 202 -7.76 13.04 5.16
C HIS A 202 -6.91 13.32 3.92
N LEU A 203 -7.40 14.22 3.09
CA LEU A 203 -6.64 14.83 2.02
C LEU A 203 -6.09 16.17 2.50
N THR A 204 -4.80 16.38 2.32
CA THR A 204 -4.08 17.58 2.77
C THR A 204 -3.49 18.33 1.59
N PRO A 205 -3.17 19.64 1.72
CA PRO A 205 -2.57 20.45 0.65
C PRO A 205 -1.08 20.11 0.45
N LEU A 206 -0.73 18.83 0.48
CA LEU A 206 0.59 18.30 0.21
C LEU A 206 0.57 17.57 -1.12
N ILE A 207 1.69 17.58 -1.84
CA ILE A 207 1.81 16.80 -3.07
C ILE A 207 1.96 15.31 -2.73
N ARG A 208 2.88 14.95 -1.82
CA ARG A 208 3.24 13.56 -1.50
C ARG A 208 3.41 13.34 -0.01
N GLY A 209 3.20 12.11 0.40
CA GLY A 209 3.44 11.61 1.74
C GLY A 209 2.16 11.23 2.48
N ILE A 210 2.32 10.41 3.51
CA ILE A 210 1.27 10.07 4.48
C ILE A 210 1.82 10.35 5.87
N HIS A 211 1.00 10.98 6.70
CA HIS A 211 1.21 11.08 8.13
C HIS A 211 0.05 10.37 8.84
N ALA A 212 0.32 9.28 9.53
CA ALA A 212 -0.66 8.53 10.30
C ALA A 212 -0.48 8.80 11.78
N THR A 213 -1.53 9.27 12.46
CA THR A 213 -1.58 9.35 13.92
C THR A 213 -2.44 8.19 14.41
N LEU A 214 -1.83 7.30 15.17
CA LEU A 214 -2.44 6.06 15.60
C LEU A 214 -2.64 6.10 17.12
N TYR A 215 -3.83 5.74 17.56
CA TYR A 215 -4.17 5.74 18.99
C TYR A 215 -4.61 4.33 19.41
N ALA A 216 -4.06 3.87 20.52
CA ALA A 216 -4.43 2.61 21.15
C ALA A 216 -4.45 2.75 22.66
N ARG A 217 -5.32 1.99 23.32
CA ARG A 217 -5.33 1.88 24.77
C ARG A 217 -4.36 0.79 25.18
N LEU A 218 -3.36 1.12 25.99
CA LEU A 218 -2.47 0.13 26.60
C LEU A 218 -3.24 -0.74 27.61
N THR A 219 -2.97 -2.02 27.60
CA THR A 219 -3.52 -3.03 28.52
C THR A 219 -2.49 -3.51 29.55
N LYS A 220 -1.23 -3.12 29.35
CA LYS A 220 -0.11 -3.40 30.26
C LYS A 220 0.95 -2.31 30.18
N ASP A 221 1.72 -2.17 31.25
CA ASP A 221 2.88 -1.30 31.26
C ASP A 221 4.02 -1.94 30.46
N ILE A 222 4.58 -1.20 29.51
CA ILE A 222 5.62 -1.68 28.59
C ILE A 222 6.46 -0.49 28.10
N ASP A 223 7.76 -0.71 27.93
CA ASP A 223 8.64 0.24 27.26
C ASP A 223 8.35 0.24 25.75
N LEU A 224 7.58 1.24 25.32
CA LEU A 224 7.16 1.38 23.91
C LEU A 224 8.36 1.64 22.99
N GLN A 225 9.33 2.45 23.43
CA GLN A 225 10.49 2.77 22.63
C GLN A 225 11.31 1.49 22.34
N ALA A 226 11.65 0.77 23.39
CA ALA A 226 12.40 -0.46 23.27
C ALA A 226 11.65 -1.52 22.44
N LEU A 227 10.34 -1.64 22.58
CA LEU A 227 9.51 -2.55 21.81
C LEU A 227 9.61 -2.29 20.30
N PHE A 228 9.46 -1.03 19.88
CA PHE A 228 9.52 -0.67 18.47
C PHE A 228 10.95 -0.79 17.90
N GLU A 229 11.95 -0.32 18.63
CA GLU A 229 13.36 -0.46 18.22
C GLU A 229 13.75 -1.93 18.04
N GLN A 230 13.38 -2.79 18.98
CA GLN A 230 13.64 -4.23 18.86
C GLN A 230 12.92 -4.87 17.69
N ARG A 231 11.62 -4.52 17.48
CA ARG A 231 10.80 -5.11 16.41
C ARG A 231 11.32 -4.74 15.02
N TYR A 232 11.86 -3.55 14.85
CA TYR A 232 12.31 -3.03 13.56
C TYR A 232 13.82 -2.92 13.39
N ALA A 233 14.60 -3.51 14.31
CA ALA A 233 16.07 -3.44 14.28
C ALA A 233 16.70 -3.90 12.94
N ASP A 234 16.13 -4.93 12.32
CA ASP A 234 16.61 -5.52 11.06
C ASP A 234 15.81 -5.03 9.82
N GLU A 235 14.96 -4.03 9.97
CA GLU A 235 14.09 -3.53 8.90
C GLU A 235 14.65 -2.25 8.28
N THR A 236 15.39 -2.38 7.19
CA THR A 236 16.10 -1.27 6.52
C THR A 236 15.21 -0.08 6.17
N PHE A 237 13.93 -0.31 5.89
CA PHE A 237 12.99 0.73 5.45
C PHE A 237 12.06 1.23 6.57
N VAL A 238 12.25 0.78 7.81
CA VAL A 238 11.54 1.30 8.98
C VAL A 238 12.56 1.97 9.91
N ASP A 239 12.33 3.25 10.16
CA ASP A 239 13.19 4.09 11.02
C ASP A 239 12.40 4.48 12.27
N VAL A 240 12.71 3.84 13.39
CA VAL A 240 12.15 4.19 14.70
C VAL A 240 12.95 5.38 15.24
N LEU A 241 12.29 6.53 15.31
CA LEU A 241 12.93 7.76 15.78
C LEU A 241 13.24 7.71 17.28
N PRO A 242 14.26 8.43 17.74
CA PRO A 242 14.57 8.55 19.17
C PRO A 242 13.38 9.07 19.98
N ALA A 243 13.28 8.67 21.24
CA ALA A 243 12.23 9.08 22.15
C ALA A 243 12.07 10.62 22.17
N GLY A 244 10.82 11.08 22.17
CA GLY A 244 10.48 12.51 22.12
C GLY A 244 10.57 13.16 20.74
N SER A 245 10.92 12.41 19.70
CA SER A 245 10.92 12.87 18.30
C SER A 245 9.53 12.80 17.69
N HIS A 246 9.32 13.54 16.58
CA HIS A 246 8.09 13.54 15.81
C HIS A 246 8.40 13.35 14.32
N PRO A 247 7.78 12.37 13.63
CA PRO A 247 7.98 12.17 12.20
C PRO A 247 7.30 13.29 11.40
N GLU A 248 7.90 13.63 10.28
CA GLU A 248 7.34 14.60 9.33
C GLU A 248 7.38 14.06 7.90
N THR A 249 6.39 14.41 7.09
CA THR A 249 6.30 13.94 5.69
C THR A 249 7.45 14.42 4.82
N ARG A 250 8.03 15.58 5.13
CA ARG A 250 9.14 16.18 4.38
C ARG A 250 10.41 15.35 4.45
N SER A 251 10.69 14.75 5.61
CA SER A 251 11.93 14.01 5.87
C SER A 251 12.00 12.63 5.18
N VAL A 252 10.88 12.14 4.65
CA VAL A 252 10.82 10.86 3.91
C VAL A 252 10.57 11.05 2.41
N ARG A 253 10.56 12.29 1.92
CA ARG A 253 10.36 12.56 0.49
C ARG A 253 11.51 12.01 -0.35
N GLY A 254 11.18 11.24 -1.40
CA GLY A 254 12.17 10.62 -2.28
C GLY A 254 12.89 9.41 -1.67
N ALA A 255 12.49 8.99 -0.46
CA ALA A 255 13.00 7.79 0.19
C ALA A 255 11.90 6.73 0.31
N ASN A 256 12.31 5.47 0.38
CA ASN A 256 11.41 4.33 0.68
C ASN A 256 11.47 4.01 2.18
N THR A 257 11.19 4.99 3.02
CA THR A 257 11.32 4.86 4.48
C THR A 257 10.02 5.21 5.18
N CYS A 258 9.63 4.36 6.13
CA CYS A 258 8.58 4.63 7.10
C CYS A 258 9.22 5.06 8.42
N ARG A 259 8.98 6.30 8.86
CA ARG A 259 9.44 6.80 10.16
C ARG A 259 8.36 6.69 11.21
N ILE A 260 8.72 6.15 12.37
CA ILE A 260 7.78 5.90 13.47
C ILE A 260 8.34 6.57 14.74
N ALA A 261 7.48 7.28 15.45
CA ALA A 261 7.74 7.70 16.84
C ALA A 261 6.60 7.24 17.74
N VAL A 262 6.91 6.97 18.99
CA VAL A 262 5.96 6.48 20.00
C VAL A 262 5.91 7.42 21.20
N HIS A 263 4.71 7.62 21.76
CA HIS A 263 4.46 8.54 22.86
C HIS A 263 3.48 7.94 23.87
#